data_69f1fe6b4e389c5a68753570c57a3179
#
_entry.id   69f1fe6b4e389c5a68753570c57a3179
#
_cell.length_a   1.000
_cell.length_b   1.000
_cell.length_c   1.000
_cell.angle_alpha   90.00
_cell.angle_beta   90.00
_cell.angle_gamma   90.00
#
_symmetry.space_group_name_H-M   'P 1'
#
loop_
_entity.id
_entity.type
_entity.pdbx_description
1 polymer ?
#
loop_
_entity_poly.entity_id
_entity_poly.type
_entity_poly.pdbx_seq_one_letter_code
_entity_poly.pdbx_strand_id
1 'polypeptide(L)'
;SRGENLAALKFIRTMNQGLKERIPDCLLFAEDSTPYQGVTKPVWEGGLGFDYKWDLGWMHDTLSYFQADAKERQEKYHKLTFSMMYFYNERYILPLSHDEVVHGKATIAQKMNGGYDGKFPQARAFYMYMYAHPGAKLNFMGNELAQLKEWCEKDELDWILLKFPVHEAFHKFMADLNQCYLKNSAFSQRDFSQDGFSWVDCHQEQKCMYLFERISGDQKILAVFNFSDEIQEYTLEKDYAGYELLLASDMVKYGGKKRYTKKEKVITGGKAVFKMGPFSARYYLVK
;
A
#
# COMPACT_ATOMS: atom_id res chain seq x y z
N SER A 1 -25.98 18.74 -10.91
CA SER A 1 -25.69 17.30 -10.69
C SER A 1 -26.58 16.51 -11.62
N ARG A 2 -26.02 15.71 -12.50
CA ARG A 2 -26.81 14.72 -13.23
C ARG A 2 -27.23 13.67 -12.19
N GLY A 3 -28.56 13.46 -12.07
CA GLY A 3 -29.10 12.46 -11.16
C GLY A 3 -28.66 11.03 -11.55
N GLU A 4 -28.92 10.08 -10.66
CA GLU A 4 -28.62 8.67 -10.88
C GLU A 4 -29.38 8.14 -12.12
N ASN A 5 -28.69 7.35 -12.94
CA ASN A 5 -29.32 6.63 -14.04
C ASN A 5 -29.95 5.33 -13.52
N LEU A 6 -31.21 5.38 -13.15
CA LEU A 6 -31.92 4.24 -12.56
C LEU A 6 -31.97 3.00 -13.47
N ALA A 7 -31.98 3.19 -14.79
CA ALA A 7 -31.96 2.08 -15.75
C ALA A 7 -30.59 1.37 -15.74
N ALA A 8 -29.49 2.13 -15.68
CA ALA A 8 -28.15 1.59 -15.57
C ALA A 8 -27.94 0.86 -14.23
N LEU A 9 -28.40 1.44 -13.12
CA LEU A 9 -28.33 0.79 -11.80
C LEU A 9 -29.12 -0.53 -11.77
N LYS A 10 -30.32 -0.55 -12.35
CA LYS A 10 -31.11 -1.78 -12.46
C LYS A 10 -30.41 -2.82 -13.33
N PHE A 11 -29.84 -2.42 -14.46
CA PHE A 11 -29.07 -3.32 -15.32
C PHE A 11 -27.89 -3.94 -14.58
N ILE A 12 -27.06 -3.13 -13.90
CA ILE A 12 -25.90 -3.60 -13.16
C ILE A 12 -26.30 -4.60 -12.08
N ARG A 13 -27.31 -4.30 -11.28
CA ARG A 13 -27.84 -5.21 -10.25
C ARG A 13 -28.29 -6.54 -10.82
N THR A 14 -29.07 -6.51 -11.89
CA THR A 14 -29.57 -7.72 -12.56
C THR A 14 -28.41 -8.55 -13.13
N MET A 15 -27.43 -7.88 -13.76
CA MET A 15 -26.24 -8.53 -14.31
C MET A 15 -25.40 -9.20 -13.22
N ASN A 16 -25.05 -8.46 -12.16
CA ASN A 16 -24.21 -8.96 -11.10
C ASN A 16 -24.86 -10.11 -10.34
N GLN A 17 -26.16 -10.00 -10.04
CA GLN A 17 -26.94 -11.08 -9.43
C GLN A 17 -26.95 -12.33 -10.33
N GLY A 18 -27.27 -12.18 -11.61
CA GLY A 18 -27.31 -13.30 -12.55
C GLY A 18 -25.96 -13.96 -12.80
N LEU A 19 -24.86 -13.18 -12.74
CA LEU A 19 -23.50 -13.73 -12.80
C LEU A 19 -23.18 -14.57 -11.57
N LYS A 20 -23.50 -14.08 -10.37
CA LYS A 20 -23.26 -14.82 -9.12
C LYS A 20 -24.10 -16.07 -8.99
N GLU A 21 -25.33 -16.08 -9.53
CA GLU A 21 -26.19 -17.26 -9.59
C GLU A 21 -25.63 -18.36 -10.51
N ARG A 22 -25.03 -17.95 -11.65
CA ARG A 22 -24.51 -18.88 -12.67
C ARG A 22 -23.06 -19.30 -12.42
N ILE A 23 -22.25 -18.40 -11.88
CA ILE A 23 -20.81 -18.58 -11.63
C ILE A 23 -20.51 -18.04 -10.23
N PRO A 24 -20.85 -18.78 -9.16
CA PRO A 24 -20.74 -18.30 -7.78
C PRO A 24 -19.34 -17.83 -7.38
N ASP A 25 -18.30 -18.44 -7.93
CA ASP A 25 -16.90 -18.13 -7.60
C ASP A 25 -16.31 -16.97 -8.44
N CYS A 26 -17.06 -16.37 -9.38
CA CYS A 26 -16.58 -15.22 -10.12
C CYS A 26 -16.41 -14.01 -9.20
N LEU A 27 -15.32 -13.26 -9.39
CA LEU A 27 -15.09 -11.99 -8.71
C LEU A 27 -15.47 -10.84 -9.64
N LEU A 28 -16.26 -9.90 -9.12
CA LEU A 28 -16.75 -8.73 -9.84
C LEU A 28 -16.10 -7.48 -9.26
N PHE A 29 -15.39 -6.75 -10.12
CA PHE A 29 -14.67 -5.53 -9.73
C PHE A 29 -15.31 -4.33 -10.39
N ALA A 30 -15.52 -3.25 -9.61
CA ALA A 30 -15.98 -1.98 -10.12
C ALA A 30 -14.82 -0.98 -10.22
N GLU A 31 -14.68 -0.36 -11.38
CA GLU A 31 -13.91 0.85 -11.56
C GLU A 31 -14.89 2.03 -11.61
N ASP A 32 -15.00 2.75 -10.50
CA ASP A 32 -15.89 3.89 -10.36
C ASP A 32 -15.29 4.95 -9.46
N SER A 33 -15.14 6.16 -9.99
CA SER A 33 -14.58 7.32 -9.28
C SER A 33 -15.65 8.20 -8.61
N THR A 34 -16.92 7.82 -8.71
CA THR A 34 -18.01 8.61 -8.13
C THR A 34 -18.17 8.35 -6.63
N PRO A 35 -18.81 9.27 -5.89
CA PRO A 35 -19.13 9.08 -4.48
C PRO A 35 -20.37 8.19 -4.26
N TYR A 36 -20.82 7.44 -5.30
CA TYR A 36 -21.93 6.52 -5.17
C TYR A 36 -21.63 5.46 -4.11
N GLN A 37 -22.56 5.25 -3.18
CA GLN A 37 -22.38 4.33 -2.04
C GLN A 37 -23.05 2.98 -2.31
N GLY A 38 -22.47 1.93 -1.71
CA GLY A 38 -23.03 0.58 -1.80
C GLY A 38 -22.69 -0.13 -3.11
N VAL A 39 -21.60 0.24 -3.78
CA VAL A 39 -21.08 -0.46 -4.96
C VAL A 39 -20.78 -1.91 -4.64
N THR A 40 -20.15 -2.16 -3.49
CA THR A 40 -19.78 -3.51 -3.02
C THR A 40 -20.78 -4.12 -2.04
N LYS A 41 -21.88 -3.42 -1.77
CA LYS A 41 -22.95 -3.94 -0.95
C LYS A 41 -23.78 -4.97 -1.73
N PRO A 42 -24.23 -6.07 -1.11
CA PRO A 42 -25.07 -7.07 -1.78
C PRO A 42 -26.35 -6.46 -2.39
N VAL A 43 -26.82 -7.04 -3.51
CA VAL A 43 -28.01 -6.55 -4.20
C VAL A 43 -29.25 -6.61 -3.30
N TRP A 44 -29.41 -7.67 -2.49
CA TRP A 44 -30.54 -7.80 -1.56
C TRP A 44 -30.53 -6.78 -0.41
N GLU A 45 -29.39 -6.12 -0.17
CA GLU A 45 -29.25 -5.01 0.76
C GLU A 45 -29.34 -3.64 0.08
N GLY A 46 -29.70 -3.60 -1.21
CA GLY A 46 -29.83 -2.38 -1.99
C GLY A 46 -28.56 -1.91 -2.69
N GLY A 47 -27.46 -2.68 -2.59
CA GLY A 47 -26.20 -2.39 -3.27
C GLY A 47 -26.17 -2.77 -4.74
N LEU A 48 -24.99 -2.65 -5.38
CA LEU A 48 -24.78 -3.04 -6.77
C LEU A 48 -24.24 -4.47 -6.93
N GLY A 49 -23.74 -5.10 -5.85
CA GLY A 49 -23.32 -6.51 -5.83
C GLY A 49 -21.95 -6.79 -6.44
N PHE A 50 -21.07 -5.81 -6.50
CA PHE A 50 -19.64 -6.04 -6.79
C PHE A 50 -18.93 -6.64 -5.57
N ASP A 51 -17.88 -7.40 -5.80
CA ASP A 51 -17.02 -7.91 -4.72
C ASP A 51 -16.04 -6.86 -4.23
N TYR A 52 -15.51 -6.04 -5.16
CA TYR A 52 -14.52 -5.00 -4.88
C TYR A 52 -14.77 -3.76 -5.72
N LYS A 53 -14.34 -2.62 -5.18
CA LYS A 53 -14.26 -1.33 -5.87
C LYS A 53 -12.81 -0.85 -5.88
N TRP A 54 -12.32 -0.33 -7.01
CA TRP A 54 -11.01 0.32 -7.06
C TRP A 54 -11.00 1.59 -6.21
N ASP A 55 -10.02 1.72 -5.33
CA ASP A 55 -9.81 2.95 -4.56
C ASP A 55 -8.96 3.94 -5.36
N LEU A 56 -9.60 4.63 -6.29
CA LEU A 56 -8.94 5.65 -7.11
C LEU A 56 -8.51 6.86 -6.29
N GLY A 57 -9.21 7.16 -5.19
CA GLY A 57 -8.84 8.23 -4.25
C GLY A 57 -7.50 7.93 -3.57
N TRP A 58 -7.35 6.73 -3.00
CA TRP A 58 -6.09 6.28 -2.43
C TRP A 58 -4.95 6.32 -3.46
N MET A 59 -5.19 5.82 -4.67
CA MET A 59 -4.20 5.80 -5.74
C MET A 59 -3.72 7.21 -6.09
N HIS A 60 -4.62 8.13 -6.36
CA HIS A 60 -4.27 9.51 -6.70
C HIS A 60 -3.52 10.23 -5.58
N ASP A 61 -4.00 10.13 -4.35
CA ASP A 61 -3.39 10.80 -3.20
C ASP A 61 -2.02 10.23 -2.88
N THR A 62 -1.89 8.90 -2.90
CA THR A 62 -0.63 8.22 -2.62
C THR A 62 0.42 8.53 -3.68
N LEU A 63 0.09 8.42 -4.97
CA LEU A 63 1.03 8.74 -6.05
C LEU A 63 1.41 10.22 -6.04
N SER A 64 0.46 11.14 -5.82
CA SER A 64 0.73 12.57 -5.69
C SER A 64 1.68 12.89 -4.53
N TYR A 65 1.55 12.17 -3.41
CA TYR A 65 2.46 12.32 -2.26
C TYR A 65 3.89 11.91 -2.60
N PHE A 66 4.07 10.75 -3.25
CA PHE A 66 5.41 10.24 -3.57
C PHE A 66 6.07 10.95 -4.76
N GLN A 67 5.30 11.59 -5.65
CA GLN A 67 5.82 12.47 -6.70
C GLN A 67 6.34 13.80 -6.14
N ALA A 68 5.83 14.24 -5.01
CA ALA A 68 6.23 15.48 -4.37
C ALA A 68 7.68 15.43 -3.87
N ASP A 69 8.35 16.60 -3.91
CA ASP A 69 9.64 16.77 -3.24
C ASP A 69 9.51 16.42 -1.76
N ALA A 70 10.58 15.85 -1.18
CA ALA A 70 10.56 15.43 0.23
C ALA A 70 10.18 16.57 1.19
N LYS A 71 10.59 17.80 0.86
CA LYS A 71 10.27 19.00 1.66
C LYS A 71 8.79 19.39 1.61
N GLU A 72 8.10 19.11 0.50
CA GLU A 72 6.68 19.38 0.34
C GLU A 72 5.79 18.33 1.01
N ARG A 73 6.35 17.17 1.39
CA ARG A 73 5.57 16.07 1.98
C ARG A 73 4.97 16.38 3.34
N GLN A 74 5.57 17.32 4.07
CA GLN A 74 5.00 17.80 5.33
C GLN A 74 3.62 18.41 5.12
N GLU A 75 3.47 19.27 4.11
CA GLU A 75 2.18 19.91 3.77
C GLU A 75 1.19 18.91 3.16
N LYS A 76 1.70 17.85 2.52
CA LYS A 76 0.90 16.80 1.88
C LYS A 76 0.67 15.58 2.77
N TYR A 77 1.07 15.65 4.03
CA TYR A 77 1.07 14.52 4.96
C TYR A 77 -0.26 13.76 4.99
N HIS A 78 -1.36 14.48 5.08
CA HIS A 78 -2.69 13.88 5.20
C HIS A 78 -3.22 13.22 3.92
N LYS A 79 -2.53 13.33 2.78
CA LYS A 79 -2.86 12.52 1.60
C LYS A 79 -2.75 11.01 1.87
N LEU A 80 -1.84 10.59 2.74
CA LEU A 80 -1.67 9.18 3.08
C LEU A 80 -2.61 8.71 4.21
N THR A 81 -3.21 9.63 4.97
CA THR A 81 -4.14 9.27 6.06
C THR A 81 -5.60 9.39 5.65
N PHE A 82 -5.89 10.18 4.61
CA PHE A 82 -7.26 10.55 4.22
C PHE A 82 -8.10 9.33 3.78
N SER A 83 -7.51 8.36 3.10
CA SER A 83 -8.22 7.14 2.66
C SER A 83 -8.92 6.42 3.83
N MET A 84 -8.32 6.41 5.00
CA MET A 84 -8.89 5.74 6.18
C MET A 84 -10.17 6.41 6.70
N MET A 85 -10.49 7.65 6.28
CA MET A 85 -11.75 8.33 6.64
C MET A 85 -12.96 7.71 5.94
N TYR A 86 -12.78 7.06 4.79
CA TYR A 86 -13.86 6.47 4.00
C TYR A 86 -13.67 4.99 3.69
N PHE A 87 -12.50 4.43 4.04
CA PHE A 87 -12.07 3.10 3.58
C PHE A 87 -13.11 2.00 3.85
N TYR A 88 -13.79 2.04 4.98
CA TYR A 88 -14.77 1.02 5.37
C TYR A 88 -16.17 1.20 4.77
N ASN A 89 -16.37 2.19 3.88
CA ASN A 89 -17.62 2.36 3.17
C ASN A 89 -17.83 1.34 2.05
N GLU A 90 -16.74 0.80 1.51
CA GLU A 90 -16.72 -0.18 0.43
C GLU A 90 -15.64 -1.25 0.66
N ARG A 91 -15.67 -2.32 -0.09
CA ARG A 91 -14.59 -3.31 -0.12
C ARG A 91 -13.57 -2.89 -1.17
N TYR A 92 -12.60 -2.11 -0.78
CA TYR A 92 -11.64 -1.52 -1.71
C TYR A 92 -10.51 -2.47 -2.10
N ILE A 93 -10.08 -2.36 -3.38
CA ILE A 93 -8.80 -2.82 -3.87
C ILE A 93 -7.94 -1.61 -4.20
N LEU A 94 -6.67 -1.63 -3.78
CA LEU A 94 -5.71 -0.55 -4.01
C LEU A 94 -5.10 -0.72 -5.41
N PRO A 95 -5.46 0.12 -6.41
CA PRO A 95 -5.08 -0.12 -7.79
C PRO A 95 -3.76 0.58 -8.13
N LEU A 96 -2.77 -0.21 -8.56
CA LEU A 96 -1.67 0.22 -9.40
C LEU A 96 -1.83 -0.53 -10.73
N SER A 97 -2.78 -0.12 -11.53
CA SER A 97 -3.19 -0.78 -12.75
C SER A 97 -2.32 -0.39 -13.95
N HIS A 98 -2.67 -0.89 -15.14
CA HIS A 98 -2.04 -0.47 -16.40
C HIS A 98 -2.20 1.03 -16.64
N ASP A 99 -3.32 1.63 -16.22
CA ASP A 99 -3.62 3.05 -16.45
C ASP A 99 -2.61 4.00 -15.78
N GLU A 100 -1.97 3.58 -14.68
CA GLU A 100 -0.96 4.38 -14.00
C GLU A 100 0.41 4.33 -14.69
N VAL A 101 0.61 3.44 -15.67
CA VAL A 101 1.93 3.20 -16.29
C VAL A 101 1.93 3.29 -17.81
N VAL A 102 0.97 4.02 -18.39
CA VAL A 102 0.79 4.24 -19.83
C VAL A 102 0.54 5.71 -20.16
N HIS A 103 0.57 6.06 -21.44
CA HIS A 103 0.12 7.33 -22.00
C HIS A 103 0.86 8.57 -21.46
N GLY A 104 2.17 8.46 -21.24
CA GLY A 104 3.00 9.57 -20.76
C GLY A 104 2.86 9.82 -19.26
N LYS A 105 2.26 8.92 -18.50
CA LYS A 105 2.09 9.03 -17.05
C LYS A 105 3.34 8.62 -16.25
N ALA A 106 4.36 8.06 -16.89
CA ALA A 106 5.53 7.41 -16.32
C ALA A 106 5.22 6.13 -15.52
N THR A 107 6.22 5.29 -15.24
CA THR A 107 6.05 4.07 -14.43
C THR A 107 5.97 4.38 -12.93
N ILE A 108 5.54 3.41 -12.12
CA ILE A 108 5.47 3.60 -10.66
C ILE A 108 6.84 3.99 -10.08
N ALA A 109 7.91 3.31 -10.51
CA ALA A 109 9.27 3.65 -10.08
C ALA A 109 9.69 5.07 -10.51
N GLN A 110 9.33 5.48 -11.73
CA GLN A 110 9.64 6.82 -12.23
C GLN A 110 8.88 7.93 -11.51
N LYS A 111 7.68 7.64 -11.02
CA LYS A 111 6.87 8.60 -10.23
C LYS A 111 7.49 8.94 -8.88
N MET A 112 8.39 8.08 -8.35
CA MET A 112 9.12 8.43 -7.13
C MET A 112 9.99 9.66 -7.38
N ASN A 113 9.96 10.63 -6.46
CA ASN A 113 10.72 11.87 -6.59
C ASN A 113 12.24 11.64 -6.61
N GLY A 114 12.99 12.56 -7.25
CA GLY A 114 14.46 12.56 -7.28
C GLY A 114 15.06 11.75 -8.42
N GLY A 115 16.39 11.65 -8.39
CA GLY A 115 17.19 10.94 -9.40
C GLY A 115 17.08 9.42 -9.30
N TYR A 116 17.65 8.72 -10.30
CA TYR A 116 17.54 7.27 -10.46
C TYR A 116 17.77 6.48 -9.16
N ASP A 117 18.92 6.67 -8.50
CA ASP A 117 19.25 5.94 -7.27
C ASP A 117 18.32 6.25 -6.10
N GLY A 118 17.80 7.47 -6.04
CA GLY A 118 16.87 7.91 -5.00
C GLY A 118 15.46 7.35 -5.13
N LYS A 119 15.10 6.85 -6.31
CA LYS A 119 13.76 6.29 -6.57
C LYS A 119 13.53 4.94 -5.88
N PHE A 120 14.54 4.08 -5.84
CA PHE A 120 14.40 2.72 -5.32
C PHE A 120 14.12 2.65 -3.81
N PRO A 121 14.80 3.42 -2.93
CA PRO A 121 14.41 3.47 -1.52
C PRO A 121 12.96 3.91 -1.33
N GLN A 122 12.53 4.93 -2.06
CA GLN A 122 11.15 5.43 -2.00
C GLN A 122 10.15 4.40 -2.50
N ALA A 123 10.43 3.73 -3.64
CA ALA A 123 9.58 2.69 -4.17
C ALA A 123 9.43 1.51 -3.17
N ARG A 124 10.52 1.08 -2.52
CA ARG A 124 10.43 0.03 -1.49
C ARG A 124 9.57 0.47 -0.30
N ALA A 125 9.76 1.69 0.20
CA ALA A 125 8.95 2.20 1.30
C ALA A 125 7.48 2.40 0.91
N PHE A 126 7.21 2.87 -0.31
CA PHE A 126 5.89 2.99 -0.90
C PHE A 126 5.16 1.63 -0.98
N TYR A 127 5.82 0.58 -1.50
CA TYR A 127 5.20 -0.74 -1.58
C TYR A 127 4.94 -1.35 -0.20
N MET A 128 5.82 -1.13 0.77
CA MET A 128 5.52 -1.52 2.15
C MET A 128 4.30 -0.76 2.70
N TYR A 129 4.15 0.54 2.40
CA TYR A 129 2.94 1.27 2.79
C TYR A 129 1.68 0.67 2.12
N MET A 130 1.71 0.46 0.81
CA MET A 130 0.59 -0.16 0.08
C MET A 130 0.19 -1.52 0.66
N TYR A 131 1.17 -2.39 0.93
CA TYR A 131 0.91 -3.74 1.44
C TYR A 131 0.42 -3.75 2.89
N ALA A 132 0.84 -2.80 3.70
CA ALA A 132 0.36 -2.65 5.07
C ALA A 132 -0.99 -1.92 5.17
N HIS A 133 -1.34 -1.04 4.23
CA HIS A 133 -2.65 -0.39 4.18
C HIS A 133 -3.76 -1.45 4.02
N PRO A 134 -4.91 -1.33 4.69
CA PRO A 134 -6.05 -2.23 4.45
C PRO A 134 -6.47 -2.26 2.98
N GLY A 135 -7.08 -3.37 2.55
CA GLY A 135 -7.61 -3.57 1.20
C GLY A 135 -6.83 -4.58 0.36
N ALA A 136 -7.49 -5.14 -0.63
CA ALA A 136 -6.85 -6.02 -1.59
C ALA A 136 -5.80 -5.24 -2.42
N LYS A 137 -4.82 -5.96 -2.99
CA LYS A 137 -3.72 -5.33 -3.72
C LYS A 137 -3.83 -5.65 -5.22
N LEU A 138 -3.75 -4.61 -6.05
CA LEU A 138 -3.62 -4.73 -7.49
C LEU A 138 -2.29 -4.09 -7.91
N ASN A 139 -1.32 -4.91 -8.28
CA ASN A 139 -0.03 -4.45 -8.78
C ASN A 139 0.19 -4.99 -10.19
N PHE A 140 0.17 -4.09 -11.18
CA PHE A 140 0.27 -4.47 -12.58
C PHE A 140 1.66 -5.02 -12.93
N MET A 141 1.71 -5.94 -13.89
CA MET A 141 2.95 -6.58 -14.36
C MET A 141 3.99 -5.56 -14.80
N GLY A 142 5.26 -5.83 -14.46
CA GLY A 142 6.41 -4.94 -14.71
C GLY A 142 6.72 -3.98 -13.57
N ASN A 143 5.75 -3.66 -12.72
CA ASN A 143 5.99 -2.83 -11.53
C ASN A 143 6.98 -3.47 -10.57
N GLU A 144 6.97 -4.81 -10.44
CA GLU A 144 7.89 -5.59 -9.60
C GLU A 144 9.33 -5.58 -10.08
N LEU A 145 9.55 -5.20 -11.34
CA LEU A 145 10.89 -5.01 -11.93
C LEU A 145 11.42 -3.59 -11.74
N ALA A 146 10.61 -2.68 -11.20
CA ALA A 146 10.83 -1.23 -11.25
C ALA A 146 11.07 -0.75 -12.70
N GLN A 147 10.24 -1.24 -13.63
CA GLN A 147 10.37 -0.94 -15.05
C GLN A 147 10.40 0.56 -15.30
N LEU A 148 11.27 1.00 -16.21
CA LEU A 148 11.44 2.41 -16.56
C LEU A 148 10.69 2.79 -17.85
N LYS A 149 10.41 1.80 -18.70
CA LYS A 149 9.59 1.98 -19.89
C LYS A 149 8.13 1.78 -19.52
N GLU A 150 7.27 2.68 -19.98
CA GLU A 150 5.83 2.50 -19.84
C GLU A 150 5.38 1.18 -20.50
N TRP A 151 4.33 0.58 -19.95
CA TRP A 151 3.79 -0.65 -20.49
C TRP A 151 3.22 -0.43 -21.90
N CYS A 152 3.49 -1.38 -22.77
CA CYS A 152 2.98 -1.45 -24.13
C CYS A 152 2.52 -2.88 -24.42
N GLU A 153 1.29 -3.04 -24.86
CA GLU A 153 0.69 -4.36 -25.17
C GLU A 153 1.38 -5.11 -26.31
N LYS A 154 2.22 -4.41 -27.09
CA LYS A 154 2.97 -4.99 -28.24
C LYS A 154 4.37 -5.44 -27.87
N ASP A 155 4.82 -5.07 -26.67
CA ASP A 155 6.18 -5.31 -26.22
C ASP A 155 6.20 -6.30 -25.06
N GLU A 156 7.29 -7.06 -24.99
CA GLU A 156 7.62 -7.87 -23.83
C GLU A 156 8.04 -6.97 -22.65
N LEU A 157 7.85 -7.43 -21.41
CA LEU A 157 8.38 -6.76 -20.23
C LEU A 157 9.91 -6.67 -20.29
N ASP A 158 10.49 -5.62 -19.71
CA ASP A 158 11.92 -5.36 -19.74
C ASP A 158 12.72 -6.29 -18.80
N TRP A 159 12.63 -7.61 -19.03
CA TRP A 159 13.34 -8.65 -18.25
C TRP A 159 14.85 -8.43 -18.18
N ILE A 160 15.41 -7.71 -19.15
CA ILE A 160 16.83 -7.33 -19.17
C ILE A 160 17.23 -6.54 -17.93
N LEU A 161 16.29 -5.83 -17.27
CA LEU A 161 16.52 -5.05 -16.07
C LEU A 161 17.06 -5.90 -14.92
N LEU A 162 16.71 -7.19 -14.86
CA LEU A 162 17.21 -8.11 -13.84
C LEU A 162 18.73 -8.36 -13.91
N LYS A 163 19.40 -7.97 -15.01
CA LYS A 163 20.86 -7.96 -15.10
C LYS A 163 21.51 -6.78 -14.36
N PHE A 164 20.73 -5.78 -13.97
CA PHE A 164 21.23 -4.63 -13.23
C PHE A 164 20.99 -4.81 -11.72
N PRO A 165 22.04 -4.71 -10.89
CA PRO A 165 21.94 -5.07 -9.46
C PRO A 165 20.83 -4.36 -8.69
N VAL A 166 20.51 -3.12 -9.03
CA VAL A 166 19.48 -2.34 -8.33
C VAL A 166 18.07 -2.87 -8.65
N HIS A 167 17.81 -3.28 -9.89
CA HIS A 167 16.53 -3.87 -10.30
C HIS A 167 16.38 -5.30 -9.77
N GLU A 168 17.45 -6.10 -9.82
CA GLU A 168 17.47 -7.44 -9.23
C GLU A 168 17.18 -7.37 -7.72
N ALA A 169 17.84 -6.45 -7.01
CA ALA A 169 17.63 -6.24 -5.58
C ALA A 169 16.19 -5.76 -5.28
N PHE A 170 15.61 -4.92 -6.13
CA PHE A 170 14.22 -4.48 -6.01
C PHE A 170 13.24 -5.63 -6.25
N HIS A 171 13.45 -6.42 -7.28
CA HIS A 171 12.61 -7.61 -7.57
C HIS A 171 12.66 -8.61 -6.41
N LYS A 172 13.86 -8.86 -5.84
CA LYS A 172 14.01 -9.67 -4.63
C LYS A 172 13.24 -9.09 -3.45
N PHE A 173 13.29 -7.76 -3.28
CA PHE A 173 12.50 -7.09 -2.25
C PHE A 173 10.99 -7.34 -2.46
N MET A 174 10.47 -7.20 -3.68
CA MET A 174 9.06 -7.45 -3.98
C MET A 174 8.65 -8.90 -3.70
N ALA A 175 9.52 -9.86 -4.03
CA ALA A 175 9.28 -11.27 -3.71
C ALA A 175 9.20 -11.51 -2.18
N ASP A 176 10.14 -10.94 -1.41
CA ASP A 176 10.16 -11.07 0.05
C ASP A 176 8.97 -10.32 0.70
N LEU A 177 8.56 -9.18 0.14
CA LEU A 177 7.35 -8.44 0.59
C LEU A 177 6.07 -9.26 0.36
N ASN A 178 5.92 -9.87 -0.82
CA ASN A 178 4.81 -10.77 -1.12
C ASN A 178 4.77 -11.96 -0.14
N GLN A 179 5.92 -12.59 0.13
CA GLN A 179 6.01 -13.67 1.10
C GLN A 179 5.68 -13.22 2.51
N CYS A 180 6.13 -12.03 2.92
CA CYS A 180 5.79 -11.46 4.22
C CYS A 180 4.28 -11.21 4.34
N TYR A 181 3.65 -10.66 3.31
CA TYR A 181 2.21 -10.42 3.25
C TYR A 181 1.41 -11.74 3.37
N LEU A 182 1.76 -12.74 2.57
CA LEU A 182 1.04 -14.02 2.55
C LEU A 182 1.18 -14.83 3.85
N LYS A 183 2.31 -14.72 4.53
CA LYS A 183 2.59 -15.45 5.77
C LYS A 183 1.94 -14.83 7.01
N ASN A 184 1.50 -13.58 6.93
CA ASN A 184 1.01 -12.85 8.09
C ASN A 184 -0.45 -12.46 7.91
N SER A 185 -1.33 -13.16 8.60
CA SER A 185 -2.78 -12.97 8.55
C SER A 185 -3.23 -11.54 8.88
N ALA A 186 -2.49 -10.85 9.72
CA ALA A 186 -2.76 -9.46 10.09
C ALA A 186 -2.82 -8.51 8.88
N PHE A 187 -2.14 -8.82 7.77
CA PHE A 187 -2.16 -7.95 6.58
C PHE A 187 -3.41 -8.09 5.71
N SER A 188 -4.20 -9.18 5.84
CA SER A 188 -5.26 -9.46 4.87
C SER A 188 -6.58 -9.93 5.46
N GLN A 189 -6.58 -10.72 6.55
CA GLN A 189 -7.79 -11.37 7.01
C GLN A 189 -8.87 -10.42 7.53
N ARG A 190 -8.47 -9.23 8.01
CA ARG A 190 -9.39 -8.21 8.53
C ARG A 190 -9.29 -6.89 7.76
N ASP A 191 -9.04 -6.96 6.45
CA ASP A 191 -8.91 -5.78 5.61
C ASP A 191 -10.16 -4.90 5.60
N PHE A 192 -11.34 -5.50 5.68
CA PHE A 192 -12.62 -4.79 5.57
C PHE A 192 -13.35 -4.67 6.92
N SER A 193 -12.62 -4.83 8.02
CA SER A 193 -13.12 -4.69 9.38
C SER A 193 -12.33 -3.63 10.14
N GLN A 194 -13.03 -2.70 10.80
CA GLN A 194 -12.39 -1.58 11.51
C GLN A 194 -11.39 -2.04 12.58
N ASP A 195 -11.60 -3.20 13.18
CA ASP A 195 -10.70 -3.76 14.18
C ASP A 195 -9.43 -4.41 13.60
N GLY A 196 -9.30 -4.48 12.26
CA GLY A 196 -8.11 -4.92 11.55
C GLY A 196 -7.01 -3.85 11.40
N PHE A 197 -7.30 -2.60 11.77
CA PHE A 197 -6.38 -1.46 11.62
C PHE A 197 -6.49 -0.52 12.80
N SER A 198 -5.37 0.03 13.25
CA SER A 198 -5.34 1.09 14.25
C SER A 198 -4.17 2.03 14.01
N TRP A 199 -4.42 3.34 13.94
CA TRP A 199 -3.34 4.31 13.98
C TRP A 199 -2.63 4.25 15.34
N VAL A 200 -1.30 4.18 15.31
CA VAL A 200 -0.46 4.40 16.48
C VAL A 200 -0.10 5.88 16.57
N ASP A 201 0.33 6.45 15.43
CA ASP A 201 0.53 7.88 15.30
C ASP A 201 0.40 8.30 13.82
N CYS A 202 -0.47 9.27 13.55
CA CYS A 202 -0.69 9.88 12.25
C CYS A 202 -0.62 11.42 12.33
N HIS A 203 0.17 11.96 13.29
CA HIS A 203 0.36 13.38 13.55
C HIS A 203 1.85 13.75 13.66
N GLN A 204 2.66 13.16 12.77
CA GLN A 204 4.10 13.42 12.68
C GLN A 204 4.45 14.12 11.35
N GLU A 205 3.70 15.16 10.99
CA GLU A 205 3.81 15.90 9.74
C GLU A 205 5.24 16.40 9.52
N GLN A 206 5.84 16.99 10.57
CA GLN A 206 7.20 17.56 10.50
C GLN A 206 8.28 16.52 10.20
N LYS A 207 8.03 15.27 10.55
CA LYS A 207 8.95 14.15 10.33
C LYS A 207 8.57 13.29 9.13
N CYS A 208 7.40 13.50 8.53
CA CYS A 208 6.81 12.60 7.52
C CYS A 208 6.83 11.13 7.99
N MET A 209 6.56 10.89 9.27
CA MET A 209 6.49 9.55 9.85
C MET A 209 5.04 9.12 10.05
N TYR A 210 4.79 7.83 9.82
CA TYR A 210 3.48 7.20 10.00
C TYR A 210 3.68 5.89 10.74
N LEU A 211 2.83 5.65 11.74
CA LEU A 211 2.84 4.42 12.52
C LEU A 211 1.43 3.88 12.66
N PHE A 212 1.22 2.63 12.31
CA PHE A 212 -0.07 1.96 12.51
C PHE A 212 0.08 0.46 12.76
N GLU A 213 -0.95 -0.13 13.31
CA GLU A 213 -1.07 -1.55 13.54
C GLU A 213 -1.99 -2.21 12.51
N ARG A 214 -1.61 -3.42 12.10
CA ARG A 214 -2.48 -4.39 11.45
C ARG A 214 -2.75 -5.53 12.41
N ILE A 215 -4.01 -5.93 12.51
CA ILE A 215 -4.47 -6.84 13.58
C ILE A 215 -5.34 -7.94 12.97
N SER A 216 -5.06 -9.21 13.35
CA SER A 216 -5.93 -10.34 13.04
C SER A 216 -5.76 -11.41 14.10
N GLY A 217 -6.82 -11.69 14.88
CA GLY A 217 -6.74 -12.58 16.04
C GLY A 217 -5.65 -12.14 17.00
N ASP A 218 -4.75 -13.05 17.36
CA ASP A 218 -3.62 -12.78 18.25
C ASP A 218 -2.41 -12.17 17.54
N GLN A 219 -2.44 -12.08 16.21
CA GLN A 219 -1.34 -11.47 15.45
C GLN A 219 -1.50 -9.95 15.32
N LYS A 220 -0.47 -9.24 15.73
CA LYS A 220 -0.38 -7.79 15.62
C LYS A 220 0.94 -7.40 14.99
N ILE A 221 0.88 -6.58 13.95
CA ILE A 221 2.03 -6.06 13.23
C ILE A 221 2.04 -4.55 13.33
N LEU A 222 3.12 -4.01 13.87
CA LEU A 222 3.41 -2.58 13.85
C LEU A 222 4.16 -2.24 12.57
N ALA A 223 3.59 -1.35 11.77
CA ALA A 223 4.23 -0.78 10.58
C ALA A 223 4.73 0.63 10.88
N VAL A 224 6.01 0.88 10.59
CA VAL A 224 6.69 2.16 10.86
C VAL A 224 7.30 2.68 9.57
N PHE A 225 6.99 3.92 9.22
CA PHE A 225 7.42 4.57 7.98
C PHE A 225 8.10 5.90 8.25
N ASN A 226 9.18 6.15 7.52
CA ASN A 226 9.79 7.46 7.36
C ASN A 226 9.86 7.78 5.86
N PHE A 227 9.08 8.76 5.41
CA PHE A 227 9.04 9.21 4.02
C PHE A 227 9.77 10.53 3.79
N SER A 228 10.53 11.02 4.78
CA SER A 228 11.44 12.16 4.61
C SER A 228 12.79 11.71 4.04
N ASP A 229 13.57 12.67 3.58
CA ASP A 229 14.95 12.50 3.13
C ASP A 229 15.98 12.57 4.27
N GLU A 230 15.51 12.65 5.52
CA GLU A 230 16.34 12.72 6.71
C GLU A 230 16.20 11.48 7.59
N ILE A 231 17.18 11.28 8.48
CA ILE A 231 17.06 10.30 9.55
C ILE A 231 16.06 10.84 10.57
N GLN A 232 15.03 10.07 10.87
CA GLN A 232 14.05 10.41 11.88
C GLN A 232 14.12 9.46 13.07
N GLU A 233 13.80 9.99 14.23
CA GLU A 233 13.68 9.22 15.46
C GLU A 233 12.28 9.40 16.04
N TYR A 234 11.66 8.29 16.44
CA TYR A 234 10.36 8.25 17.07
C TYR A 234 10.42 7.41 18.34
N THR A 235 10.00 7.98 19.45
CA THR A 235 9.84 7.27 20.72
C THR A 235 8.38 6.85 20.87
N LEU A 236 8.15 5.54 20.94
CA LEU A 236 6.83 4.98 21.10
C LEU A 236 6.35 5.12 22.56
N GLU A 237 5.17 5.67 22.74
CA GLU A 237 4.51 5.79 24.05
C GLU A 237 3.81 4.49 24.48
N LYS A 238 3.35 3.72 23.48
CA LYS A 238 2.71 2.43 23.69
C LYS A 238 3.77 1.35 23.95
N ASP A 239 3.61 0.61 25.02
CA ASP A 239 4.53 -0.47 25.35
C ASP A 239 4.04 -1.79 24.76
N TYR A 240 4.95 -2.55 24.14
CA TYR A 240 4.77 -3.93 23.73
C TYR A 240 5.79 -4.81 24.44
N ALA A 241 5.37 -6.00 24.81
CA ALA A 241 6.26 -6.96 25.50
C ALA A 241 7.43 -7.43 24.64
N GLY A 242 7.35 -7.28 23.31
CA GLY A 242 8.42 -7.65 22.41
C GLY A 242 8.22 -7.18 20.98
N TYR A 243 9.34 -7.13 20.25
CA TYR A 243 9.43 -6.71 18.85
C TYR A 243 10.25 -7.72 18.06
N GLU A 244 9.69 -8.29 17.02
CA GLU A 244 10.39 -9.14 16.07
C GLU A 244 10.32 -8.51 14.68
N LEU A 245 11.48 -8.16 14.10
CA LEU A 245 11.55 -7.58 12.77
C LEU A 245 11.14 -8.63 11.71
N LEU A 246 10.08 -8.34 10.96
CA LEU A 246 9.61 -9.17 9.85
C LEU A 246 10.26 -8.75 8.53
N LEU A 247 10.27 -7.43 8.25
CA LEU A 247 10.81 -6.87 7.02
C LEU A 247 11.28 -5.42 7.24
N ALA A 248 12.37 -5.04 6.57
CA ALA A 248 12.82 -3.65 6.48
C ALA A 248 13.24 -3.31 5.05
N SER A 249 12.78 -2.17 4.53
CA SER A 249 13.01 -1.76 3.14
C SER A 249 14.46 -1.36 2.84
N ASP A 250 15.23 -0.97 3.87
CA ASP A 250 16.59 -0.44 3.77
C ASP A 250 17.69 -1.50 4.04
N MET A 251 17.34 -2.79 3.99
CA MET A 251 18.28 -3.90 4.10
C MET A 251 19.30 -3.92 2.96
N VAL A 252 20.55 -4.26 3.27
CA VAL A 252 21.64 -4.41 2.27
C VAL A 252 21.25 -5.36 1.14
N LYS A 253 20.56 -6.45 1.43
CA LYS A 253 20.10 -7.42 0.42
C LYS A 253 19.13 -6.86 -0.61
N TYR A 254 18.55 -5.67 -0.38
CA TYR A 254 17.67 -4.94 -1.29
C TYR A 254 18.32 -3.67 -1.85
N GLY A 255 19.63 -3.53 -1.74
CA GLY A 255 20.36 -2.32 -2.14
C GLY A 255 20.28 -1.19 -1.11
N GLY A 256 19.81 -1.47 0.10
CA GLY A 256 19.86 -0.55 1.23
C GLY A 256 21.23 -0.52 1.92
N LYS A 257 21.32 0.21 3.02
CA LYS A 257 22.60 0.43 3.75
C LYS A 257 22.65 -0.28 5.11
N LYS A 258 21.55 -0.89 5.56
CA LYS A 258 21.48 -1.46 6.91
C LYS A 258 21.51 -2.98 6.92
N ARG A 259 22.15 -3.51 7.93
CA ARG A 259 22.09 -4.93 8.31
C ARG A 259 21.25 -5.03 9.58
N TYR A 260 20.29 -5.91 9.57
CA TYR A 260 19.39 -6.16 10.69
C TYR A 260 19.58 -7.57 11.21
N THR A 261 19.33 -7.74 12.50
CA THR A 261 19.13 -9.04 13.12
C THR A 261 17.64 -9.23 13.39
N LYS A 262 17.16 -10.48 13.48
CA LYS A 262 15.74 -10.76 13.79
C LYS A 262 15.30 -10.15 15.14
N LYS A 263 16.22 -10.00 16.07
CA LYS A 263 16.00 -9.33 17.36
C LYS A 263 16.69 -7.97 17.33
N GLU A 264 16.13 -7.02 16.62
CA GLU A 264 16.61 -5.64 16.68
C GLU A 264 16.30 -5.07 18.06
N LYS A 265 17.30 -4.43 18.68
CA LYS A 265 17.08 -3.74 19.96
C LYS A 265 16.34 -2.44 19.69
N VAL A 266 15.02 -2.47 19.86
CA VAL A 266 14.15 -1.30 19.70
C VAL A 266 14.02 -0.52 21.01
N ILE A 267 14.34 -1.15 22.16
CA ILE A 267 14.14 -0.57 23.48
C ILE A 267 15.43 0.12 23.94
N THR A 268 15.33 1.39 24.30
CA THR A 268 16.39 2.19 24.88
C THR A 268 15.86 2.92 26.12
N GLY A 269 16.49 2.72 27.28
CA GLY A 269 16.06 3.40 28.51
C GLY A 269 14.62 3.09 28.95
N GLY A 270 14.10 1.89 28.67
CA GLY A 270 12.74 1.45 29.01
C GLY A 270 11.64 1.90 28.02
N LYS A 271 12.01 2.62 26.94
CA LYS A 271 11.07 3.01 25.87
C LYS A 271 11.50 2.44 24.54
N ALA A 272 10.53 2.13 23.67
CA ALA A 272 10.81 1.74 22.29
C ALA A 272 11.15 2.98 21.46
N VAL A 273 12.35 2.96 20.86
CA VAL A 273 12.84 4.07 20.02
C VAL A 273 13.15 3.52 18.62
N PHE A 274 12.49 4.08 17.61
CA PHE A 274 12.70 3.76 16.21
C PHE A 274 13.56 4.83 15.54
N LYS A 275 14.81 4.49 15.23
CA LYS A 275 15.66 5.33 14.39
C LYS A 275 15.57 4.86 12.95
N MET A 276 14.84 5.63 12.13
CA MET A 276 14.52 5.31 10.76
C MET A 276 15.42 6.07 9.79
N GLY A 277 16.03 5.36 8.83
CA GLY A 277 16.75 6.01 7.73
C GLY A 277 15.82 6.76 6.79
N PRO A 278 16.36 7.62 5.90
CA PRO A 278 15.58 8.27 4.86
C PRO A 278 14.82 7.26 4.00
N PHE A 279 13.58 7.58 3.64
CA PHE A 279 12.75 6.76 2.75
C PHE A 279 12.75 5.28 3.13
N SER A 280 12.47 4.98 4.40
CA SER A 280 12.50 3.60 4.91
C SER A 280 11.22 3.19 5.61
N ALA A 281 10.97 1.89 5.59
CA ALA A 281 9.80 1.27 6.22
C ALA A 281 10.22 -0.03 6.93
N ARG A 282 9.53 -0.36 8.02
CA ARG A 282 9.73 -1.59 8.78
C ARG A 282 8.43 -2.18 9.26
N TYR A 283 8.36 -3.51 9.29
CA TYR A 283 7.29 -4.26 9.92
C TYR A 283 7.83 -5.02 11.12
N TYR A 284 7.16 -4.92 12.24
CA TYR A 284 7.46 -5.67 13.44
C TYR A 284 6.25 -6.49 13.87
N LEU A 285 6.47 -7.79 14.11
CA LEU A 285 5.54 -8.57 14.90
C LEU A 285 5.70 -8.13 16.34
N VAL A 286 4.63 -7.65 16.95
CA VAL A 286 4.63 -7.16 18.33
C VAL A 286 3.78 -8.05 19.24
N LYS A 287 4.17 -8.13 20.52
CA LYS A 287 3.53 -8.96 21.54
C LYS A 287 3.07 -8.12 22.72
#